data_9136aa81277f2cd0de2e133c6643eaf2
#
_entry.id   9136aa81277f2cd0de2e133c6643eaf2
#
_cell.length_a   1.000
_cell.length_b   1.000
_cell.length_c   1.000
_cell.angle_alpha   90.00
_cell.angle_beta   90.00
_cell.angle_gamma   90.00
#
_symmetry.space_group_name_H-M   'P 1'
#
loop_
_entity.id
_entity.type
_entity.pdbx_description
1 polymer ?
#
loop_
_entity_poly.entity_id
_entity_poly.type
_entity_poly.pdbx_seq_one_letter_code
_entity_poly.pdbx_strand_id
1 'polypeptide(L)'
;SSDVCSSDLVPAAKAAAMDAQLADTPCFIVLTASGQVLRSTSAPEPQAKRKKHDAIRNLVSSSTRSDVGFLTSDGVMHRVHSSDIPATEEYDVASSINVAEFLGIGKNIRVLGAFPLTEDTVIAMGTKQGVVKRLSADFQPKAAFDVISLKAGDELVGAALSTDDHELVFVTSDAQLLRFEAN
;
A
#
# COMPACT_ATOMS: atom_id res chain seq x y z
N SER A 1 7.15 -55.96 11.33
CA SER A 1 6.94 -54.72 12.07
C SER A 1 8.04 -53.72 11.79
N SER A 2 7.74 -52.68 11.10
CA SER A 2 8.57 -51.46 11.06
C SER A 2 7.66 -50.30 10.74
N ASP A 3 7.37 -49.56 11.78
CA ASP A 3 6.63 -48.31 11.72
C ASP A 3 7.50 -47.25 11.08
N VAL A 4 7.14 -46.79 9.88
CA VAL A 4 7.71 -45.59 9.30
C VAL A 4 6.75 -44.44 9.63
N CYS A 5 7.13 -43.70 10.65
CA CYS A 5 6.47 -42.46 11.03
C CYS A 5 6.85 -41.37 10.02
N SER A 6 6.00 -41.10 9.05
CA SER A 6 6.12 -39.97 8.11
C SER A 6 5.70 -38.69 8.82
N SER A 7 6.65 -37.95 9.34
CA SER A 7 6.41 -36.60 9.89
C SER A 7 6.96 -35.50 8.98
N ASP A 8 6.69 -35.59 7.70
CA ASP A 8 6.95 -34.51 6.75
C ASP A 8 5.65 -33.85 6.32
N LEU A 9 5.04 -33.10 7.24
CA LEU A 9 4.01 -32.14 6.89
C LEU A 9 4.71 -30.94 6.21
N VAL A 10 4.49 -30.86 4.92
CA VAL A 10 5.02 -29.83 4.03
C VAL A 10 4.72 -28.43 4.62
N PRO A 11 5.72 -27.52 4.75
CA PRO A 11 5.53 -26.19 5.33
C PRO A 11 4.41 -25.36 4.68
N ALA A 12 4.18 -25.56 3.39
CA ALA A 12 3.11 -24.90 2.64
C ALA A 12 1.70 -25.28 3.12
N ALA A 13 1.47 -26.51 3.55
CA ALA A 13 0.18 -26.94 4.07
C ALA A 13 -0.12 -26.33 5.45
N LYS A 14 0.93 -26.08 6.24
CA LYS A 14 0.81 -25.43 7.55
C LYS A 14 0.51 -23.94 7.42
N ALA A 15 1.13 -23.25 6.46
CA ALA A 15 0.83 -21.86 6.15
C ALA A 15 -0.62 -21.69 5.64
N ALA A 16 -1.06 -22.51 4.68
CA ALA A 16 -2.43 -22.50 4.19
C ALA A 16 -3.48 -22.82 5.27
N ALA A 17 -3.15 -23.71 6.23
CA ALA A 17 -4.03 -24.02 7.35
C ALA A 17 -4.09 -22.87 8.38
N MET A 18 -3.03 -22.08 8.54
CA MET A 18 -3.05 -20.88 9.37
C MET A 18 -3.87 -19.74 8.73
N ASP A 19 -3.77 -19.54 7.42
CA ASP A 19 -4.60 -18.57 6.68
C ASP A 19 -6.10 -18.91 6.73
N ALA A 20 -6.44 -20.20 6.72
CA ALA A 20 -7.81 -20.66 6.86
C ALA A 20 -8.42 -20.42 8.26
N GLN A 21 -7.58 -20.22 9.28
CA GLN A 21 -8.00 -19.98 10.66
C GLN A 21 -8.11 -18.49 11.01
N LEU A 22 -7.58 -17.59 10.20
CA LEU A 22 -7.71 -16.16 10.43
C LEU A 22 -9.15 -15.72 10.09
N ALA A 23 -9.90 -15.25 11.09
CA ALA A 23 -11.22 -14.66 10.85
C ALA A 23 -11.05 -13.42 9.97
N ASP A 24 -11.91 -13.28 8.95
CA ASP A 24 -11.93 -12.09 8.11
C ASP A 24 -12.58 -10.94 8.89
N THR A 25 -11.75 -10.06 9.42
CA THR A 25 -12.17 -8.91 10.24
C THR A 25 -11.87 -7.61 9.52
N PRO A 26 -12.80 -6.66 9.48
CA PRO A 26 -12.53 -5.33 8.95
C PRO A 26 -11.37 -4.66 9.71
N CYS A 27 -10.52 -3.99 8.98
CA CYS A 27 -9.40 -3.25 9.54
C CYS A 27 -9.05 -2.01 8.69
N PHE A 28 -8.23 -1.15 9.25
CA PHE A 28 -7.72 0.04 8.59
C PHE A 28 -6.21 -0.04 8.51
N ILE A 29 -5.68 0.17 7.31
CA ILE A 29 -4.24 0.32 7.09
C ILE A 29 -3.94 1.80 7.03
N VAL A 30 -3.04 2.24 7.89
CA VAL A 30 -2.63 3.65 8.01
C VAL A 30 -1.19 3.78 7.55
N LEU A 31 -0.96 4.66 6.59
CA LEU A 31 0.37 5.11 6.17
C LEU A 31 0.54 6.57 6.58
N THR A 32 1.59 6.87 7.34
CA THR A 32 1.88 8.23 7.79
C THR A 32 2.82 8.96 6.83
N ALA A 33 2.88 10.29 6.96
CA ALA A 33 3.80 11.12 6.18
C ALA A 33 5.28 10.84 6.48
N SER A 34 5.59 10.34 7.68
CA SER A 34 6.93 9.89 8.08
C SER A 34 7.30 8.50 7.55
N GLY A 35 6.40 7.83 6.81
CA GLY A 35 6.64 6.49 6.26
C GLY A 35 6.46 5.37 7.28
N GLN A 36 5.64 5.57 8.30
CA GLN A 36 5.24 4.51 9.21
C GLN A 36 3.95 3.85 8.73
N VAL A 37 3.83 2.55 8.91
CA VAL A 37 2.63 1.77 8.58
C VAL A 37 2.17 0.98 9.78
N LEU A 38 0.86 0.90 9.97
CA LEU A 38 0.21 0.08 10.98
C LEU A 38 -1.17 -0.37 10.50
N ARG A 39 -1.68 -1.43 11.11
CA ARG A 39 -3.04 -1.92 10.94
C ARG A 39 -3.81 -1.67 12.24
N SER A 40 -4.98 -1.06 12.16
CA SER A 40 -5.86 -0.80 13.30
C SER A 40 -7.23 -1.44 13.09
N THR A 41 -7.85 -1.91 14.15
CA THR A 41 -9.24 -2.41 14.11
C THR A 41 -10.27 -1.28 14.15
N SER A 42 -9.86 -0.09 14.63
CA SER A 42 -10.69 1.11 14.65
C SER A 42 -10.13 2.19 13.73
N ALA A 43 -11.00 2.98 13.13
CA ALA A 43 -10.57 4.13 12.35
C ALA A 43 -9.83 5.14 13.26
N PRO A 44 -8.71 5.71 12.81
CA PRO A 44 -7.99 6.71 13.60
C PRO A 44 -8.86 7.94 13.82
N GLU A 45 -9.02 8.34 15.07
CA GLU A 45 -9.77 9.54 15.40
C GLU A 45 -9.07 10.82 14.90
N PRO A 46 -9.82 11.81 14.38
CA PRO A 46 -9.24 13.07 13.90
C PRO A 46 -8.44 13.83 14.97
N GLN A 47 -8.76 13.62 16.24
CA GLN A 47 -8.19 14.32 17.39
C GLN A 47 -7.10 13.51 18.14
N ALA A 48 -6.74 12.33 17.65
CA ALA A 48 -5.67 11.54 18.27
C ALA A 48 -4.41 12.40 18.43
N LYS A 49 -3.77 12.34 19.60
CA LYS A 49 -2.52 13.07 19.89
C LYS A 49 -1.43 12.63 18.91
N ARG A 50 -1.23 13.40 17.84
CA ARG A 50 -0.24 13.14 16.81
C ARG A 50 1.01 13.94 17.08
N LYS A 51 2.18 13.34 16.84
CA LYS A 51 3.42 14.11 16.76
C LYS A 51 3.33 15.08 15.59
N LYS A 52 3.92 16.25 15.72
CA LYS A 52 3.82 17.38 14.76
C LYS A 52 4.15 17.03 13.29
N HIS A 53 4.80 15.88 13.05
CA HIS A 53 5.23 15.41 11.72
C HIS A 53 4.58 14.07 11.31
N ASP A 54 3.55 13.62 12.02
CA ASP A 54 2.98 12.29 11.85
C ASP A 54 1.56 12.36 11.29
N ALA A 55 1.39 13.16 10.25
CA ALA A 55 0.14 13.24 9.52
C ALA A 55 -0.16 11.91 8.81
N ILE A 56 -1.42 11.48 8.84
CA ILE A 56 -1.88 10.35 8.04
C ILE A 56 -1.82 10.76 6.57
N ARG A 57 -1.05 10.03 5.78
CA ARG A 57 -0.98 10.20 4.33
C ARG A 57 -2.09 9.44 3.62
N ASN A 58 -2.25 8.17 3.97
CA ASN A 58 -3.29 7.31 3.44
C ASN A 58 -3.97 6.53 4.56
N LEU A 59 -5.28 6.40 4.44
CA LEU A 59 -6.12 5.53 5.24
C LEU A 59 -6.84 4.59 4.28
N VAL A 60 -6.56 3.30 4.38
CA VAL A 60 -7.14 2.27 3.52
C VAL A 60 -8.06 1.40 4.37
N SER A 61 -9.35 1.36 4.01
CA SER A 61 -10.27 0.37 4.55
C SER A 61 -9.98 -0.99 3.90
N SER A 62 -9.77 -1.99 4.71
CA SER A 62 -9.36 -3.33 4.29
C SER A 62 -9.96 -4.39 5.20
N SER A 63 -9.62 -5.63 4.97
CA SER A 63 -9.88 -6.73 5.90
C SER A 63 -8.61 -7.55 6.13
N THR A 64 -8.60 -8.37 7.16
CA THR A 64 -7.43 -9.19 7.48
C THR A 64 -7.02 -10.15 6.37
N ARG A 65 -7.93 -10.52 5.47
CA ARG A 65 -7.69 -11.39 4.32
C ARG A 65 -7.45 -10.66 3.01
N SER A 66 -7.57 -9.34 3.00
CA SER A 66 -7.37 -8.53 1.79
C SER A 66 -5.92 -8.11 1.63
N ASP A 67 -5.57 -7.76 0.40
CA ASP A 67 -4.26 -7.23 0.06
C ASP A 67 -4.31 -5.71 -0.04
N VAL A 68 -3.19 -5.08 0.31
CA VAL A 68 -2.93 -3.65 0.15
C VAL A 68 -1.71 -3.46 -0.72
N GLY A 69 -1.76 -2.49 -1.62
CA GLY A 69 -0.66 -2.12 -2.49
C GLY A 69 0.07 -0.88 -1.99
N PHE A 70 1.39 -0.95 -1.88
CA PHE A 70 2.25 0.20 -1.63
C PHE A 70 2.95 0.60 -2.92
N LEU A 71 2.69 1.81 -3.40
CA LEU A 71 3.28 2.33 -4.61
C LEU A 71 4.56 3.09 -4.30
N THR A 72 5.62 2.79 -5.02
CA THR A 72 6.95 3.37 -4.83
C THR A 72 7.38 4.27 -5.97
N SER A 73 8.33 5.17 -5.72
CA SER A 73 8.78 6.20 -6.67
C SER A 73 9.46 5.64 -7.92
N ASP A 74 9.90 4.40 -7.89
CA ASP A 74 10.44 3.66 -9.04
C ASP A 74 9.36 3.02 -9.93
N GLY A 75 8.07 3.26 -9.64
CA GLY A 75 6.96 2.76 -10.45
C GLY A 75 6.55 1.32 -10.16
N VAL A 76 6.91 0.80 -9.01
CA VAL A 76 6.59 -0.56 -8.56
C VAL A 76 5.45 -0.52 -7.54
N MET A 77 4.49 -1.43 -7.69
CA MET A 77 3.46 -1.71 -6.69
C MET A 77 3.88 -2.94 -5.88
N HIS A 78 4.00 -2.76 -4.58
CA HIS A 78 4.28 -3.85 -3.64
C HIS A 78 2.97 -4.32 -3.01
N ARG A 79 2.60 -5.57 -3.29
CA ARG A 79 1.42 -6.23 -2.70
C ARG A 79 1.79 -6.80 -1.35
N VAL A 80 1.03 -6.46 -0.33
CA VAL A 80 1.18 -6.94 1.04
C VAL A 80 -0.15 -7.45 1.55
N HIS A 81 -0.16 -8.62 2.17
CA HIS A 81 -1.35 -9.12 2.85
C HIS A 81 -1.60 -8.29 4.12
N SER A 82 -2.83 -7.86 4.33
CA SER A 82 -3.16 -6.97 5.47
C SER A 82 -2.80 -7.58 6.83
N SER A 83 -2.87 -8.91 6.96
CA SER A 83 -2.49 -9.63 8.18
C SER A 83 -1.00 -9.54 8.52
N ASP A 84 -0.13 -9.28 7.53
CA ASP A 84 1.32 -9.18 7.73
C ASP A 84 1.73 -7.83 8.33
N ILE A 85 0.83 -6.84 8.28
CA ILE A 85 1.07 -5.51 8.85
C ILE A 85 0.79 -5.57 10.36
N PRO A 86 1.70 -5.06 11.22
CA PRO A 86 1.51 -5.03 12.66
C PRO A 86 0.17 -4.42 13.07
N ALA A 87 -0.56 -5.12 13.92
CA ALA A 87 -1.90 -4.72 14.36
C ALA A 87 -1.89 -4.06 15.72
N THR A 88 -2.75 -3.06 15.87
CA THR A 88 -3.10 -2.45 17.15
C THR A 88 -4.64 -2.39 17.29
N GLU A 89 -5.15 -2.43 18.50
CA GLU A 89 -6.60 -2.26 18.73
C GLU A 89 -7.02 -0.82 18.45
N GLU A 90 -6.19 0.12 18.89
CA GLU A 90 -6.35 1.55 18.65
C GLU A 90 -5.19 2.11 17.84
N TYR A 91 -5.38 3.27 17.20
CA TYR A 91 -4.31 3.94 16.49
C TYR A 91 -3.18 4.34 17.44
N ASP A 92 -2.08 3.61 17.39
CA ASP A 92 -0.87 3.92 18.14
C ASP A 92 0.38 3.87 17.24
N VAL A 93 0.97 5.05 17.02
CA VAL A 93 2.19 5.20 16.21
C VAL A 93 3.39 4.47 16.81
N ALA A 94 3.42 4.26 18.13
CA ALA A 94 4.51 3.52 18.77
C ALA A 94 4.56 2.05 18.32
N SER A 95 3.44 1.51 17.85
CA SER A 95 3.33 0.13 17.33
C SER A 95 3.52 0.05 15.82
N SER A 96 3.79 1.17 15.14
CA SER A 96 4.04 1.20 13.70
C SER A 96 5.43 0.74 13.33
N ILE A 97 5.59 0.32 12.09
CA ILE A 97 6.89 -0.04 11.51
C ILE A 97 7.21 0.88 10.33
N ASN A 98 8.49 1.02 10.03
CA ASN A 98 8.92 1.75 8.83
C ASN A 98 8.56 0.95 7.59
N VAL A 99 7.76 1.55 6.70
CA VAL A 99 7.26 0.87 5.50
C VAL A 99 8.37 0.51 4.51
N ALA A 100 9.41 1.34 4.40
CA ALA A 100 10.54 1.05 3.50
C ALA A 100 11.36 -0.15 3.97
N GLU A 101 11.58 -0.27 5.28
CA GLU A 101 12.24 -1.43 5.89
C GLU A 101 11.37 -2.69 5.77
N PHE A 102 10.07 -2.56 6.00
CA PHE A 102 9.12 -3.65 5.89
C PHE A 102 9.05 -4.21 4.45
N LEU A 103 9.05 -3.34 3.44
CA LEU A 103 9.06 -3.74 2.03
C LEU A 103 10.46 -4.15 1.52
N GLY A 104 11.53 -3.90 2.28
CA GLY A 104 12.90 -4.17 1.87
C GLY A 104 13.37 -3.33 0.69
N ILE A 105 12.83 -2.12 0.51
CA ILE A 105 13.18 -1.22 -0.60
C ILE A 105 14.44 -0.40 -0.29
N GLY A 106 15.14 -0.01 -1.37
CA GLY A 106 16.36 0.81 -1.26
C GLY A 106 16.11 2.21 -0.68
N LYS A 107 17.14 2.78 -0.05
CA LYS A 107 17.08 4.10 0.59
C LYS A 107 16.69 5.26 -0.35
N ASN A 108 16.91 5.09 -1.65
CA ASN A 108 16.58 6.10 -2.66
C ASN A 108 15.15 5.96 -3.20
N ILE A 109 14.42 4.94 -2.78
CA ILE A 109 13.05 4.67 -3.21
C ILE A 109 12.10 5.17 -2.11
N ARG A 110 11.10 5.94 -2.50
CA ARG A 110 10.10 6.50 -1.59
C ARG A 110 8.76 5.79 -1.77
N VAL A 111 8.06 5.53 -0.67
CA VAL A 111 6.68 5.07 -0.72
C VAL A 111 5.77 6.28 -0.93
N LEU A 112 5.03 6.29 -2.01
CA LEU A 112 4.16 7.41 -2.42
C LEU A 112 2.76 7.30 -1.84
N GLY A 113 2.27 6.09 -1.62
CA GLY A 113 0.95 5.86 -1.06
C GLY A 113 0.63 4.39 -0.84
N ALA A 114 -0.44 4.17 -0.09
CA ALA A 114 -1.06 2.87 0.12
C ALA A 114 -2.46 2.86 -0.51
N PHE A 115 -2.81 1.79 -1.21
CA PHE A 115 -4.04 1.69 -1.99
C PHE A 115 -4.68 0.31 -1.79
N PRO A 116 -6.03 0.23 -1.75
CA PRO A 116 -6.71 -1.06 -1.79
C PRO A 116 -6.46 -1.73 -3.15
N LEU A 117 -6.27 -3.04 -3.17
CA LEU A 117 -6.13 -3.82 -4.42
C LEU A 117 -7.45 -4.53 -4.75
N THR A 118 -8.50 -3.76 -4.95
CA THR A 118 -9.84 -4.24 -5.31
C THR A 118 -10.17 -3.92 -6.77
N GLU A 119 -11.17 -4.61 -7.32
CA GLU A 119 -11.58 -4.45 -8.73
C GLU A 119 -12.05 -3.05 -9.07
N ASP A 120 -12.55 -2.30 -8.09
CA ASP A 120 -13.03 -0.92 -8.27
C ASP A 120 -11.93 0.14 -8.08
N THR A 121 -10.71 -0.29 -7.76
CA THR A 121 -9.63 0.65 -7.48
C THR A 121 -9.03 1.22 -8.76
N VAL A 122 -9.07 2.52 -8.88
CA VAL A 122 -8.39 3.27 -9.92
C VAL A 122 -7.38 4.22 -9.28
N ILE A 123 -6.14 4.17 -9.77
CA ILE A 123 -5.04 4.98 -9.26
C ILE A 123 -4.53 5.87 -10.39
N ALA A 124 -4.57 7.18 -10.16
CA ALA A 124 -3.91 8.16 -11.01
C ALA A 124 -2.51 8.44 -10.46
N MET A 125 -1.53 8.46 -11.33
CA MET A 125 -0.15 8.68 -10.97
C MET A 125 0.54 9.65 -11.92
N GLY A 126 1.49 10.42 -11.39
CA GLY A 126 2.25 11.40 -12.15
C GLY A 126 3.76 11.25 -11.93
N THR A 127 4.53 11.46 -13.00
CA THR A 127 5.98 11.42 -12.98
C THR A 127 6.60 12.81 -12.96
N LYS A 128 7.86 12.90 -12.58
CA LYS A 128 8.65 14.13 -12.56
C LYS A 128 8.75 14.79 -13.94
N GLN A 129 8.77 14.00 -15.01
CA GLN A 129 8.82 14.50 -16.39
C GLN A 129 7.43 14.84 -16.96
N GLY A 130 6.38 14.82 -16.15
CA GLY A 130 5.02 15.23 -16.53
C GLY A 130 4.21 14.13 -17.24
N VAL A 131 4.62 12.87 -17.15
CA VAL A 131 3.80 11.75 -17.63
C VAL A 131 2.71 11.45 -16.60
N VAL A 132 1.48 11.41 -17.05
CA VAL A 132 0.31 11.00 -16.24
C VAL A 132 -0.18 9.66 -16.73
N LYS A 133 -0.44 8.75 -15.81
CA LYS A 133 -1.01 7.43 -16.09
C LYS A 133 -2.14 7.12 -15.12
N ARG A 134 -3.19 6.51 -15.65
CA ARG A 134 -4.27 5.91 -14.88
C ARG A 134 -4.08 4.39 -14.88
N LEU A 135 -4.11 3.78 -13.70
CA LEU A 135 -4.08 2.35 -13.49
C LEU A 135 -5.46 1.92 -13.00
N SER A 136 -6.12 1.07 -13.73
CA SER A 136 -7.36 0.40 -13.33
C SER A 136 -7.06 -1.05 -12.94
N ALA A 137 -7.94 -1.63 -12.18
CA ALA A 137 -7.98 -2.92 -11.45
C ALA A 137 -7.22 -4.17 -11.96
N ASP A 138 -6.41 -4.10 -12.99
CA ASP A 138 -5.60 -5.23 -13.46
C ASP A 138 -4.32 -5.40 -12.60
N PHE A 139 -4.54 -5.67 -11.31
CA PHE A 139 -3.44 -5.89 -10.37
C PHE A 139 -2.89 -7.31 -10.49
N GLN A 140 -1.64 -7.41 -10.89
CA GLN A 140 -0.99 -8.72 -11.00
C GLN A 140 -0.92 -9.44 -9.64
N PRO A 141 -1.05 -10.78 -9.62
CA PRO A 141 -1.01 -11.56 -8.37
C PRO A 141 0.41 -11.74 -7.81
N LYS A 142 1.36 -10.91 -8.22
CA LYS A 142 2.75 -10.94 -7.77
C LYS A 142 2.95 -10.07 -6.53
N ALA A 143 3.94 -10.40 -5.70
CA ALA A 143 4.32 -9.62 -4.53
C ALA A 143 4.83 -8.21 -4.89
N ALA A 144 5.45 -8.05 -6.07
CA ALA A 144 5.84 -6.77 -6.63
C ALA A 144 5.69 -6.79 -8.15
N PHE A 145 5.19 -5.71 -8.72
CA PHE A 145 4.99 -5.56 -10.17
C PHE A 145 5.08 -4.11 -10.62
N ASP A 146 5.60 -3.92 -11.83
CA ASP A 146 5.68 -2.60 -12.44
C ASP A 146 4.29 -2.11 -12.87
N VAL A 147 3.92 -0.92 -12.44
CA VAL A 147 2.65 -0.26 -12.83
C VAL A 147 2.86 0.79 -13.91
N ILE A 148 4.10 1.27 -14.08
CA ILE A 148 4.48 2.22 -15.12
C ILE A 148 5.94 1.98 -15.52
N SER A 149 6.21 2.04 -16.81
CA SER A 149 7.58 2.00 -17.33
C SER A 149 8.16 3.42 -17.32
N LEU A 150 9.08 3.68 -16.41
CA LEU A 150 9.74 4.97 -16.28
C LEU A 150 10.90 5.08 -17.29
N LYS A 151 11.05 6.26 -17.89
CA LYS A 151 12.23 6.59 -18.70
C LYS A 151 13.44 6.82 -17.79
N ALA A 152 14.63 6.72 -18.37
CA ALA A 152 15.87 6.99 -17.64
C ALA A 152 15.83 8.40 -17.01
N GLY A 153 16.06 8.47 -15.71
CA GLY A 153 16.04 9.72 -14.94
C GLY A 153 14.64 10.24 -14.57
N ASP A 154 13.56 9.50 -14.90
CA ASP A 154 12.23 9.82 -14.44
C ASP A 154 11.88 9.05 -13.16
N GLU A 155 10.98 9.60 -12.36
CA GLU A 155 10.47 8.96 -11.15
C GLU A 155 9.00 9.33 -10.94
N LEU A 156 8.25 8.46 -10.29
CA LEU A 156 6.93 8.81 -9.79
C LEU A 156 7.07 9.82 -8.64
N VAL A 157 6.27 10.88 -8.72
CA VAL A 157 6.25 11.96 -7.70
C VAL A 157 4.97 11.99 -6.90
N GLY A 158 3.90 11.39 -7.40
CA GLY A 158 2.62 11.34 -6.71
C GLY A 158 1.68 10.31 -7.29
N ALA A 159 0.76 9.87 -6.44
CA ALA A 159 -0.35 9.00 -6.81
C ALA A 159 -1.55 9.25 -5.89
N ALA A 160 -2.75 9.11 -6.42
CA ALA A 160 -3.99 9.24 -5.68
C ALA A 160 -5.05 8.28 -6.21
N LEU A 161 -6.01 7.90 -5.36
CA LEU A 161 -7.22 7.24 -5.82
C LEU A 161 -7.98 8.20 -6.75
N SER A 162 -8.45 7.69 -7.85
CA SER A 162 -9.23 8.43 -8.83
C SER A 162 -10.58 7.78 -9.01
N THR A 163 -11.63 8.60 -9.14
CA THR A 163 -12.95 8.20 -9.63
C THR A 163 -13.21 8.91 -10.94
N ASP A 164 -14.18 8.43 -11.70
CA ASP A 164 -14.49 9.02 -13.02
C ASP A 164 -14.97 10.48 -12.96
N ASP A 165 -15.40 10.93 -11.78
CA ASP A 165 -15.88 12.31 -11.53
C ASP A 165 -14.79 13.26 -11.01
N HIS A 166 -13.53 12.81 -10.89
CA HIS A 166 -12.45 13.62 -10.34
C HIS A 166 -11.59 14.24 -11.43
N GLU A 167 -11.16 15.44 -11.19
CA GLU A 167 -10.13 16.12 -11.96
C GLU A 167 -8.76 15.94 -11.27
N LEU A 168 -7.74 15.71 -12.06
CA LEU A 168 -6.37 15.60 -11.58
C LEU A 168 -5.66 16.95 -11.77
N VAL A 169 -5.12 17.46 -10.70
CA VAL A 169 -4.35 18.71 -10.71
C VAL A 169 -2.91 18.39 -10.35
N PHE A 170 -2.00 18.69 -11.25
CA PHE A 170 -0.56 18.62 -11.02
C PHE A 170 0.01 20.03 -10.91
N VAL A 171 0.80 20.26 -9.88
CA VAL A 171 1.54 21.51 -9.69
C VAL A 171 3.02 21.21 -9.94
N THR A 172 3.59 21.87 -10.94
CA THR A 172 5.03 21.75 -11.24
C THR A 172 5.86 22.62 -10.31
N SER A 173 7.17 22.35 -10.23
CA SER A 173 8.13 23.18 -9.46
C SER A 173 8.17 24.64 -9.91
N ASP A 174 7.81 24.92 -11.17
CA ASP A 174 7.76 26.26 -11.75
C ASP A 174 6.40 26.96 -11.55
N ALA A 175 5.58 26.44 -10.62
CA ALA A 175 4.24 26.92 -10.30
C ALA A 175 3.22 26.87 -11.48
N GLN A 176 3.45 25.99 -12.45
CA GLN A 176 2.48 25.70 -13.49
C GLN A 176 1.46 24.70 -12.98
N LEU A 177 0.18 24.97 -13.23
CA LEU A 177 -0.93 24.12 -12.85
C LEU A 177 -1.44 23.41 -14.10
N LEU A 178 -1.37 22.07 -14.09
CA LEU A 178 -1.92 21.23 -15.13
C LEU A 178 -3.16 20.53 -14.58
N ARG A 179 -4.28 20.69 -15.28
CA ARG A 179 -5.58 20.10 -14.93
C ARG A 179 -5.98 19.12 -16.02
N PHE A 180 -6.36 17.92 -15.61
CA PHE A 180 -6.81 16.86 -16.50
C PHE A 180 -8.15 16.29 -16.00
N GLU A 181 -9.04 15.98 -16.92
CA GLU A 181 -10.19 15.14 -16.61
C GLU A 181 -9.73 13.69 -16.45
N ALA A 182 -10.23 13.01 -15.42
CA ALA A 182 -9.83 11.63 -15.08
C ALA A 182 -10.62 10.59 -15.92
N ASN A 183 -10.81 10.87 -17.23
CA ASN A 183 -11.51 9.97 -18.14
C ASN A 183 -10.62 8.83 -18.66
#